data_419f29da6dccf3c87dff3f06019dfada
#
_entry.id   419f29da6dccf3c87dff3f06019dfada
#
_cell.length_a   1.000
_cell.length_b   1.000
_cell.length_c   1.000
_cell.angle_alpha   90.00
_cell.angle_beta   90.00
_cell.angle_gamma   90.00
#
_symmetry.space_group_name_H-M   'P 1'
#
loop_
_entity.id
_entity.type
_entity.pdbx_description
1 polymer ?
#
loop_
_entity_poly.entity_id
_entity_poly.type
_entity_poly.pdbx_seq_one_letter_code
_entity_poly.pdbx_strand_id
1 'polypeptide(L)'
;MKKTFLKICAIVLAAVLLILAVGGIAIIRSMDGRGEPGGEILIVLGTTVNGTEPSPMLKQRLDAAVQYLNTYPDAQCIVTGGKGDAENLSEAQCMYNYLTAAGIDGNRITMEDRATSTVENLQNVRAMLDTNEVDILSSDFHLYRAGLIAKDAEFIPTLIPAETKPLSLLAKWFLREIFVLYPQLFN
;
A
#
# COMPACT_ATOMS: atom_id res chain seq x y z
N MET A 1 47.50 -4.60 8.66
CA MET A 1 46.50 -4.80 7.58
C MET A 1 45.26 -5.53 8.05
N LYS A 2 45.29 -6.77 8.58
CA LYS A 2 44.10 -7.52 9.02
C LYS A 2 43.24 -6.78 10.05
N LYS A 3 43.83 -6.14 11.07
CA LYS A 3 43.05 -5.41 12.11
C LYS A 3 42.32 -4.18 11.55
N THR A 4 42.96 -3.46 10.60
CA THR A 4 42.33 -2.27 9.96
C THR A 4 41.18 -2.70 9.05
N PHE A 5 41.35 -3.79 8.26
CA PHE A 5 40.29 -4.35 7.44
C PHE A 5 39.08 -4.80 8.29
N LEU A 6 39.32 -5.49 9.41
CA LEU A 6 38.25 -5.94 10.31
C LEU A 6 37.48 -4.73 10.91
N LYS A 7 38.16 -3.65 11.26
CA LYS A 7 37.51 -2.41 11.74
C LYS A 7 36.65 -1.78 10.65
N ILE A 8 37.13 -1.72 9.41
CA ILE A 8 36.33 -1.18 8.28
C ILE A 8 35.08 -2.04 8.06
N CYS A 9 35.20 -3.36 8.03
CA CYS A 9 34.06 -4.27 7.91
C CYS A 9 33.04 -4.09 9.04
N ALA A 10 33.51 -3.91 10.29
CA ALA A 10 32.63 -3.68 11.43
C ALA A 10 31.88 -2.33 11.32
N ILE A 11 32.55 -1.27 10.87
CA ILE A 11 31.92 0.05 10.64
C ILE A 11 30.86 -0.04 9.54
N VAL A 12 31.18 -0.68 8.42
CA VAL A 12 30.23 -0.87 7.31
C VAL A 12 29.02 -1.66 7.77
N LEU A 13 29.24 -2.76 8.50
CA LEU A 13 28.14 -3.57 9.04
C LEU A 13 27.26 -2.76 10.00
N ALA A 14 27.87 -1.99 10.91
CA ALA A 14 27.13 -1.13 11.84
C ALA A 14 26.30 -0.06 11.10
N ALA A 15 26.85 0.54 10.04
CA ALA A 15 26.14 1.51 9.22
C ALA A 15 24.93 0.86 8.50
N VAL A 16 25.12 -0.32 7.92
CA VAL A 16 24.01 -1.08 7.28
C VAL A 16 22.91 -1.42 8.29
N LEU A 17 23.29 -1.92 9.46
CA LEU A 17 22.31 -2.24 10.52
C LEU A 17 21.55 -1.00 11.00
N LEU A 18 22.23 0.14 11.13
CA LEU A 18 21.60 1.40 11.49
C LEU A 18 20.58 1.84 10.43
N ILE A 19 20.96 1.77 9.17
CA ILE A 19 20.09 2.10 8.04
C ILE A 19 18.83 1.20 8.10
N LEU A 20 19.00 -0.11 8.17
CA LEU A 20 17.86 -1.05 8.25
C LEU A 20 16.96 -0.78 9.47
N ALA A 21 17.54 -0.42 10.62
CA ALA A 21 16.80 -0.08 11.82
C ALA A 21 15.97 1.21 11.64
N VAL A 22 16.52 2.24 11.03
CA VAL A 22 15.80 3.50 10.75
C VAL A 22 14.61 3.25 9.82
N GLY A 23 14.81 2.49 8.73
CA GLY A 23 13.72 2.11 7.83
C GLY A 23 12.63 1.28 8.54
N GLY A 24 13.03 0.30 9.33
CA GLY A 24 12.11 -0.51 10.12
C GLY A 24 11.27 0.32 11.11
N ILE A 25 11.90 1.27 11.82
CA ILE A 25 11.21 2.18 12.73
C ILE A 25 10.20 3.07 11.97
N ALA A 26 10.57 3.57 10.79
CA ALA A 26 9.69 4.39 9.97
C ALA A 26 8.44 3.60 9.53
N ILE A 27 8.61 2.35 9.10
CA ILE A 27 7.50 1.44 8.76
C ILE A 27 6.62 1.21 10.00
N ILE A 28 7.18 0.79 11.13
CA ILE A 28 6.42 0.53 12.38
C ILE A 28 5.59 1.76 12.76
N ARG A 29 6.16 2.95 12.73
CA ARG A 29 5.44 4.19 13.08
C ARG A 29 4.30 4.55 12.13
N SER A 30 4.27 3.99 10.94
CA SER A 30 3.19 4.23 9.97
C SER A 30 2.11 3.15 9.97
N MET A 31 2.33 2.03 10.70
CA MET A 31 1.40 0.90 10.68
C MET A 31 0.03 1.22 11.31
N ASP A 32 -0.01 2.17 12.25
CA ASP A 32 -1.27 2.62 12.86
C ASP A 32 -2.03 3.66 12.01
N GLY A 33 -1.53 3.94 10.80
CA GLY A 33 -2.07 4.98 9.94
C GLY A 33 -1.53 6.38 10.26
N ARG A 34 -1.96 7.37 9.48
CA ARG A 34 -1.60 8.79 9.68
C ARG A 34 -2.70 9.70 9.17
N GLY A 35 -3.07 10.66 9.99
CA GLY A 35 -4.12 11.63 9.73
C GLY A 35 -5.50 11.11 10.12
N GLU A 36 -6.47 12.01 10.12
CA GLU A 36 -7.88 11.67 10.31
C GLU A 36 -8.50 11.46 8.92
N PRO A 37 -9.28 10.39 8.71
CA PRO A 37 -9.92 10.13 7.43
C PRO A 37 -10.79 11.32 6.98
N GLY A 38 -10.60 11.76 5.72
CA GLY A 38 -11.39 12.84 5.13
C GLY A 38 -12.79 12.42 4.70
N GLY A 39 -12.96 11.14 4.37
CA GLY A 39 -14.26 10.56 4.02
C GLY A 39 -14.77 10.94 2.63
N GLU A 40 -13.97 11.56 1.77
CA GLU A 40 -14.39 11.96 0.42
C GLU A 40 -13.92 10.96 -0.66
N ILE A 41 -12.61 10.70 -0.74
CA ILE A 41 -12.01 9.81 -1.73
C ILE A 41 -11.12 8.78 -1.04
N LEU A 42 -11.49 7.52 -1.17
CA LEU A 42 -10.70 6.37 -0.74
C LEU A 42 -9.98 5.75 -1.93
N ILE A 43 -8.66 5.65 -1.89
CA ILE A 43 -7.86 4.88 -2.83
C ILE A 43 -7.47 3.55 -2.17
N VAL A 44 -7.89 2.43 -2.75
CA VAL A 44 -7.51 1.09 -2.29
C VAL A 44 -6.42 0.53 -3.20
N LEU A 45 -5.22 0.36 -2.63
CA LEU A 45 -4.10 -0.21 -3.37
C LEU A 45 -4.25 -1.73 -3.49
N GLY A 46 -4.19 -2.23 -4.71
CA GLY A 46 -4.24 -3.64 -5.01
C GLY A 46 -2.99 -4.42 -4.55
N THR A 47 -3.11 -5.72 -4.60
CA THR A 47 -2.04 -6.71 -4.46
C THR A 47 -2.54 -8.02 -5.09
N THR A 48 -1.78 -9.10 -5.01
CA THR A 48 -1.99 -10.36 -5.72
C THR A 48 -3.43 -10.89 -5.69
N VAL A 49 -3.88 -11.39 -6.82
CA VAL A 49 -5.14 -12.11 -7.02
C VAL A 49 -4.84 -13.61 -7.24
N ASN A 50 -5.62 -14.48 -6.64
CA ASN A 50 -5.53 -15.94 -6.80
C ASN A 50 -6.63 -16.42 -7.76
N GLY A 51 -6.32 -16.56 -9.05
CA GLY A 51 -7.32 -16.84 -10.07
C GLY A 51 -8.30 -15.68 -10.26
N THR A 52 -9.50 -15.78 -9.70
CA THR A 52 -10.54 -14.72 -9.67
C THR A 52 -10.81 -14.18 -8.28
N GLU A 53 -10.20 -14.77 -7.25
CA GLU A 53 -10.43 -14.44 -5.85
C GLU A 53 -9.31 -13.60 -5.26
N PRO A 54 -9.60 -12.70 -4.30
CA PRO A 54 -8.55 -11.93 -3.65
C PRO A 54 -7.63 -12.85 -2.83
N SER A 55 -6.32 -12.61 -2.90
CA SER A 55 -5.39 -13.24 -1.96
C SER A 55 -5.77 -12.89 -0.51
N PRO A 56 -5.30 -13.64 0.50
CA PRO A 56 -5.58 -13.33 1.90
C PRO A 56 -5.21 -11.89 2.30
N MET A 57 -4.15 -11.34 1.71
CA MET A 57 -3.73 -9.96 1.95
C MET A 57 -4.65 -8.94 1.27
N LEU A 58 -5.03 -9.19 0.02
CA LEU A 58 -5.99 -8.33 -0.68
C LEU A 58 -7.35 -8.35 0.02
N LYS A 59 -7.78 -9.51 0.49
CA LYS A 59 -9.02 -9.64 1.25
C LYS A 59 -9.02 -8.79 2.52
N GLN A 60 -7.91 -8.75 3.27
CA GLN A 60 -7.81 -7.90 4.47
C GLN A 60 -7.95 -6.41 4.14
N ARG A 61 -7.37 -5.95 3.02
CA ARG A 61 -7.56 -4.58 2.53
C ARG A 61 -9.02 -4.32 2.17
N LEU A 62 -9.65 -5.26 1.49
CA LEU A 62 -11.06 -5.13 1.06
C LEU A 62 -12.02 -5.15 2.25
N ASP A 63 -11.78 -5.99 3.26
CA ASP A 63 -12.57 -6.00 4.50
C ASP A 63 -12.47 -4.63 5.21
N ALA A 64 -11.28 -4.02 5.26
CA ALA A 64 -11.08 -2.68 5.81
C ALA A 64 -11.74 -1.60 4.93
N ALA A 65 -11.70 -1.73 3.60
CA ALA A 65 -12.36 -0.82 2.68
C ALA A 65 -13.89 -0.85 2.84
N VAL A 66 -14.48 -2.04 3.03
CA VAL A 66 -15.93 -2.17 3.32
C VAL A 66 -16.28 -1.43 4.62
N GLN A 67 -15.49 -1.59 5.69
CA GLN A 67 -15.73 -0.87 6.95
C GLN A 67 -15.64 0.64 6.75
N TYR A 68 -14.61 1.11 6.03
CA TYR A 68 -14.45 2.53 5.71
C TYR A 68 -15.65 3.08 4.94
N LEU A 69 -16.04 2.43 3.84
CA LEU A 69 -17.13 2.87 2.95
C LEU A 69 -18.51 2.81 3.60
N ASN A 70 -18.69 1.97 4.61
CA ASN A 70 -19.89 1.98 5.45
C ASN A 70 -19.88 3.10 6.49
N THR A 71 -18.70 3.51 6.97
CA THR A 71 -18.55 4.63 7.91
C THR A 71 -18.73 5.97 7.18
N TYR A 72 -18.28 6.06 5.92
CA TYR A 72 -18.38 7.24 5.07
C TYR A 72 -19.24 6.92 3.83
N PRO A 73 -20.59 6.98 3.95
CA PRO A 73 -21.50 6.53 2.89
C PRO A 73 -21.43 7.36 1.61
N ASP A 74 -20.96 8.60 1.70
CA ASP A 74 -20.81 9.51 0.54
C ASP A 74 -19.43 9.40 -0.13
N ALA A 75 -18.48 8.69 0.48
CA ALA A 75 -17.12 8.53 -0.07
C ALA A 75 -17.13 7.82 -1.43
N GLN A 76 -16.35 8.34 -2.36
CA GLN A 76 -16.00 7.65 -3.61
C GLN A 76 -14.79 6.75 -3.38
N CYS A 77 -14.76 5.60 -4.05
CA CYS A 77 -13.69 4.63 -3.93
C CYS A 77 -12.98 4.44 -5.27
N ILE A 78 -11.67 4.54 -5.30
CA ILE A 78 -10.87 4.16 -6.45
C ILE A 78 -10.08 2.92 -6.08
N VAL A 79 -10.33 1.82 -6.80
CA VAL A 79 -9.55 0.59 -6.67
C VAL A 79 -8.51 0.55 -7.78
N THR A 80 -7.24 0.38 -7.42
CA THR A 80 -6.15 0.47 -8.40
C THR A 80 -5.22 -0.73 -8.35
N GLY A 81 -4.92 -1.28 -9.52
CA GLY A 81 -4.02 -2.41 -9.75
C GLY A 81 -4.37 -3.16 -11.01
N GLY A 82 -3.37 -3.33 -11.86
CA GLY A 82 -3.50 -4.02 -13.13
C GLY A 82 -3.55 -5.54 -12.98
N LYS A 83 -3.34 -6.23 -14.08
CA LYS A 83 -3.36 -7.69 -14.17
C LYS A 83 -1.94 -8.25 -14.16
N GLY A 84 -1.59 -9.05 -13.17
CA GLY A 84 -0.35 -9.81 -13.15
C GLY A 84 -0.34 -10.97 -14.14
N ASP A 85 0.86 -11.45 -14.53
CA ASP A 85 1.03 -12.50 -15.55
C ASP A 85 0.30 -13.81 -15.21
N ALA A 86 0.18 -14.15 -13.94
CA ALA A 86 -0.47 -15.37 -13.46
C ALA A 86 -1.93 -15.16 -13.02
N GLU A 87 -2.48 -13.99 -13.20
CA GLU A 87 -3.83 -13.62 -12.77
C GLU A 87 -4.83 -13.73 -13.92
N ASN A 88 -6.08 -14.09 -13.61
CA ASN A 88 -7.15 -14.21 -14.62
C ASN A 88 -7.85 -12.87 -14.89
N LEU A 89 -7.84 -11.96 -13.89
CA LEU A 89 -8.40 -10.63 -13.98
C LEU A 89 -7.48 -9.62 -13.28
N SER A 90 -7.69 -8.32 -13.51
CA SER A 90 -6.92 -7.28 -12.85
C SER A 90 -7.24 -7.23 -11.34
N GLU A 91 -6.27 -6.74 -10.55
CA GLU A 91 -6.48 -6.51 -9.12
C GLU A 91 -7.68 -5.57 -8.91
N ALA A 92 -7.79 -4.50 -9.70
CA ALA A 92 -8.90 -3.56 -9.64
C ALA A 92 -10.26 -4.25 -9.92
N GLN A 93 -10.34 -5.13 -10.90
CA GLN A 93 -11.58 -5.86 -11.19
C GLN A 93 -11.95 -6.83 -10.05
N CYS A 94 -10.96 -7.51 -9.47
CA CYS A 94 -11.18 -8.38 -8.30
C CYS A 94 -11.72 -7.56 -7.11
N MET A 95 -11.13 -6.39 -6.85
CA MET A 95 -11.57 -5.49 -5.78
C MET A 95 -12.97 -4.96 -6.01
N TYR A 96 -13.30 -4.54 -7.24
CA TYR A 96 -14.65 -4.10 -7.62
C TYR A 96 -15.69 -5.19 -7.36
N ASN A 97 -15.42 -6.41 -7.83
CA ASN A 97 -16.34 -7.55 -7.64
C ASN A 97 -16.56 -7.84 -6.14
N TYR A 98 -15.49 -7.79 -5.34
CA TYR A 98 -15.59 -8.05 -3.90
C TYR A 98 -16.41 -6.97 -3.19
N LEU A 99 -16.14 -5.69 -3.45
CA LEU A 99 -16.82 -4.58 -2.80
C LEU A 99 -18.30 -4.54 -3.16
N THR A 100 -18.65 -4.76 -4.42
CA THR A 100 -20.05 -4.82 -4.87
C THR A 100 -20.79 -6.03 -4.28
N ALA A 101 -20.14 -7.19 -4.19
CA ALA A 101 -20.70 -8.37 -3.52
C ALA A 101 -20.90 -8.13 -2.00
N ALA A 102 -20.10 -7.25 -1.38
CA ALA A 102 -20.26 -6.83 0.01
C ALA A 102 -21.33 -5.75 0.20
N GLY A 103 -22.03 -5.32 -0.86
CA GLY A 103 -23.13 -4.37 -0.81
C GLY A 103 -22.75 -2.89 -1.01
N ILE A 104 -21.51 -2.60 -1.40
CA ILE A 104 -21.10 -1.23 -1.78
C ILE A 104 -21.67 -0.93 -3.18
N ASP A 105 -22.33 0.22 -3.34
CA ASP A 105 -22.86 0.66 -4.64
C ASP A 105 -21.74 0.79 -5.68
N GLY A 106 -21.86 0.07 -6.79
CA GLY A 106 -20.89 0.11 -7.87
C GLY A 106 -20.67 1.50 -8.49
N ASN A 107 -21.67 2.39 -8.39
CA ASN A 107 -21.53 3.79 -8.84
C ASN A 107 -20.56 4.61 -7.98
N ARG A 108 -20.22 4.14 -6.79
CA ARG A 108 -19.22 4.73 -5.90
C ARG A 108 -17.80 4.21 -6.18
N ILE A 109 -17.64 3.23 -7.08
CA ILE A 109 -16.36 2.56 -7.28
C ILE A 109 -15.85 2.82 -8.70
N THR A 110 -14.70 3.44 -8.79
CA THR A 110 -13.96 3.62 -10.05
C THR A 110 -12.76 2.69 -10.08
N MET A 111 -12.50 2.06 -11.23
CA MET A 111 -11.36 1.14 -11.42
C MET A 111 -10.23 1.82 -12.19
N GLU A 112 -9.01 1.66 -11.70
CA GLU A 112 -7.76 1.85 -12.44
C GLU A 112 -7.09 0.47 -12.57
N ASP A 113 -7.10 -0.14 -13.75
CA ASP A 113 -6.75 -1.54 -13.99
C ASP A 113 -5.52 -1.75 -14.90
N ARG A 114 -4.70 -0.68 -15.12
CA ARG A 114 -3.55 -0.71 -16.04
C ARG A 114 -2.21 -0.71 -15.33
N ALA A 115 -2.17 -0.23 -14.10
CA ALA A 115 -0.93 -0.07 -13.37
C ALA A 115 -0.24 -1.41 -13.07
N THR A 116 1.10 -1.43 -13.17
CA THR A 116 1.94 -2.60 -12.89
C THR A 116 2.82 -2.42 -11.64
N SER A 117 2.75 -1.26 -11.01
CA SER A 117 3.51 -0.91 -9.82
C SER A 117 2.75 0.07 -8.94
N THR A 118 3.15 0.18 -7.65
CA THR A 118 2.55 1.17 -6.74
C THR A 118 2.76 2.61 -7.22
N VAL A 119 3.85 2.89 -7.92
CA VAL A 119 4.11 4.21 -8.52
C VAL A 119 3.08 4.50 -9.59
N GLU A 120 2.89 3.58 -10.53
CA GLU A 120 1.88 3.72 -11.58
C GLU A 120 0.47 3.78 -11.03
N ASN A 121 0.13 2.97 -10.01
CA ASN A 121 -1.16 3.04 -9.34
C ASN A 121 -1.49 4.49 -8.95
N LEU A 122 -0.60 5.13 -8.22
CA LEU A 122 -0.84 6.48 -7.68
C LEU A 122 -0.73 7.57 -8.75
N GLN A 123 0.17 7.43 -9.73
CA GLN A 123 0.25 8.36 -10.86
C GLN A 123 -1.00 8.29 -11.76
N ASN A 124 -1.48 7.09 -12.06
CA ASN A 124 -2.68 6.92 -12.87
C ASN A 124 -3.92 7.47 -12.15
N VAL A 125 -4.06 7.16 -10.86
CA VAL A 125 -5.17 7.71 -10.05
C VAL A 125 -5.06 9.23 -9.93
N ARG A 126 -3.85 9.79 -9.79
CA ARG A 126 -3.66 11.25 -9.76
C ARG A 126 -4.20 11.94 -11.01
N ALA A 127 -4.01 11.32 -12.17
CA ALA A 127 -4.52 11.83 -13.44
C ALA A 127 -6.05 11.75 -13.60
N MET A 128 -6.74 11.00 -12.71
CA MET A 128 -8.20 10.84 -12.72
C MET A 128 -8.91 11.82 -11.76
N LEU A 129 -8.17 12.53 -10.93
CA LEU A 129 -8.71 13.35 -9.84
C LEU A 129 -8.35 14.82 -9.99
N ASP A 130 -9.32 15.69 -9.70
CA ASP A 130 -9.10 17.14 -9.59
C ASP A 130 -8.59 17.55 -8.20
N THR A 131 -8.85 16.74 -7.16
CA THR A 131 -8.33 16.96 -5.80
C THR A 131 -7.05 16.20 -5.55
N ASN A 132 -6.26 16.67 -4.58
CA ASN A 132 -5.05 15.98 -4.11
C ASN A 132 -5.19 15.45 -2.66
N GLU A 133 -6.26 15.79 -1.96
CA GLU A 133 -6.56 15.26 -0.64
C GLU A 133 -7.27 13.92 -0.78
N VAL A 134 -6.66 12.84 -0.27
CA VAL A 134 -7.14 11.46 -0.44
C VAL A 134 -6.81 10.59 0.77
N ASP A 135 -7.68 9.62 1.02
CA ASP A 135 -7.41 8.55 1.97
C ASP A 135 -6.86 7.33 1.22
N ILE A 136 -5.70 6.83 1.62
CA ILE A 136 -5.03 5.69 0.97
C ILE A 136 -5.07 4.49 1.89
N LEU A 137 -5.77 3.44 1.47
CA LEU A 137 -5.87 2.18 2.18
C LEU A 137 -4.92 1.15 1.59
N SER A 138 -4.08 0.60 2.46
CA SER A 138 -3.16 -0.47 2.13
C SER A 138 -2.83 -1.33 3.36
N SER A 139 -2.09 -2.43 3.16
CA SER A 139 -1.57 -3.22 4.28
C SER A 139 -0.68 -2.35 5.17
N ASP A 140 -0.80 -2.51 6.47
CA ASP A 140 -0.13 -1.73 7.51
C ASP A 140 1.38 -1.57 7.27
N PHE A 141 2.10 -2.65 6.99
CA PHE A 141 3.55 -2.61 6.70
C PHE A 141 3.92 -1.83 5.42
N HIS A 142 2.97 -1.67 4.47
CA HIS A 142 3.19 -1.00 3.19
C HIS A 142 2.94 0.52 3.24
N LEU A 143 2.20 1.00 4.25
CA LEU A 143 1.72 2.38 4.32
C LEU A 143 2.82 3.42 4.25
N TYR A 144 3.99 3.18 4.86
CA TYR A 144 5.09 4.15 4.82
C TYR A 144 5.54 4.43 3.38
N ARG A 145 5.80 3.38 2.60
CA ARG A 145 6.21 3.51 1.21
C ARG A 145 5.09 4.04 0.31
N ALA A 146 3.86 3.57 0.52
CA ALA A 146 2.70 4.10 -0.19
C ALA A 146 2.53 5.61 0.03
N GLY A 147 2.71 6.09 1.27
CA GLY A 147 2.65 7.50 1.60
C GLY A 147 3.78 8.35 0.99
N LEU A 148 4.99 7.80 0.84
CA LEU A 148 6.08 8.47 0.11
C LEU A 148 5.72 8.61 -1.37
N ILE A 149 5.35 7.51 -2.02
CA ILE A 149 4.97 7.50 -3.45
C ILE A 149 3.76 8.42 -3.70
N ALA A 150 2.79 8.46 -2.78
CA ALA A 150 1.65 9.36 -2.90
C ALA A 150 2.06 10.83 -2.88
N LYS A 151 3.01 11.22 -2.02
CA LYS A 151 3.55 12.58 -1.98
C LYS A 151 4.33 12.91 -3.25
N ASP A 152 5.11 11.96 -3.78
CA ASP A 152 5.81 12.12 -5.05
C ASP A 152 4.83 12.29 -6.22
N ALA A 153 3.64 11.69 -6.12
CA ALA A 153 2.51 11.89 -7.05
C ALA A 153 1.64 13.12 -6.71
N GLU A 154 2.15 14.04 -5.86
CA GLU A 154 1.49 15.30 -5.47
C GLU A 154 0.18 15.14 -4.68
N PHE A 155 -0.04 14.00 -4.02
CA PHE A 155 -1.13 13.82 -3.07
C PHE A 155 -0.80 14.35 -1.68
N ILE A 156 -1.84 14.74 -0.94
CA ILE A 156 -1.85 14.98 0.51
C ILE A 156 -2.58 13.78 1.14
N PRO A 157 -1.86 12.66 1.41
CA PRO A 157 -2.52 11.41 1.79
C PRO A 157 -2.77 11.33 3.29
N THR A 158 -3.98 10.89 3.67
CA THR A 158 -4.25 10.21 4.93
C THR A 158 -4.02 8.71 4.72
N LEU A 159 -3.36 8.04 5.65
CA LEU A 159 -2.98 6.63 5.51
C LEU A 159 -3.87 5.74 6.38
N ILE A 160 -4.64 4.86 5.74
CA ILE A 160 -5.59 3.96 6.37
C ILE A 160 -5.04 2.54 6.41
N PRO A 161 -4.78 1.96 7.59
CA PRO A 161 -4.20 0.62 7.70
C PRO A 161 -5.25 -0.48 7.50
N ALA A 162 -4.90 -1.48 6.70
CA ALA A 162 -5.47 -2.81 6.77
C ALA A 162 -4.53 -3.71 7.58
N GLU A 163 -4.97 -4.16 8.75
CA GLU A 163 -4.16 -4.99 9.64
C GLU A 163 -3.79 -6.32 8.99
N THR A 164 -2.50 -6.63 8.98
CA THR A 164 -1.98 -7.86 8.36
C THR A 164 -1.95 -9.01 9.34
N LYS A 165 -2.73 -10.04 9.08
CA LYS A 165 -2.83 -11.28 9.84
C LYS A 165 -2.59 -12.51 8.96
N PRO A 166 -1.97 -13.60 9.49
CA PRO A 166 -1.35 -13.72 10.80
C PRO A 166 0.02 -13.02 10.90
N LEU A 167 0.59 -12.95 12.11
CA LEU A 167 1.90 -12.31 12.37
C LEU A 167 3.04 -12.87 11.50
N SER A 168 2.99 -14.15 11.12
CA SER A 168 3.98 -14.76 10.21
C SER A 168 3.95 -14.15 8.81
N LEU A 169 2.78 -13.77 8.32
CA LEU A 169 2.62 -13.08 7.05
C LEU A 169 3.18 -11.66 7.15
N LEU A 170 2.83 -10.95 8.22
CA LEU A 170 3.37 -9.63 8.51
C LEU A 170 4.90 -9.64 8.53
N ALA A 171 5.53 -10.56 9.28
CA ALA A 171 6.98 -10.63 9.39
C ALA A 171 7.68 -10.82 8.03
N LYS A 172 7.12 -11.70 7.17
CA LYS A 172 7.64 -11.93 5.82
C LYS A 172 7.62 -10.65 4.98
N TRP A 173 6.49 -9.96 4.95
CA TRP A 173 6.31 -8.78 4.12
C TRP A 173 6.99 -7.55 4.68
N PHE A 174 7.06 -7.42 6.01
CA PHE A 174 7.81 -6.37 6.68
C PHE A 174 9.31 -6.40 6.33
N LEU A 175 9.92 -7.59 6.35
CA LEU A 175 11.31 -7.74 5.93
C LEU A 175 11.51 -7.35 4.46
N ARG A 176 10.62 -7.79 3.57
CA ARG A 176 10.65 -7.39 2.15
C ARG A 176 10.54 -5.87 2.02
N GLU A 177 9.64 -5.26 2.76
CA GLU A 177 9.37 -3.81 2.67
C GLU A 177 10.59 -2.98 3.08
N ILE A 178 11.34 -3.39 4.11
CA ILE A 178 12.62 -2.76 4.47
C ILE A 178 13.56 -2.70 3.25
N PHE A 179 13.69 -3.78 2.50
CA PHE A 179 14.60 -3.81 1.34
C PHE A 179 14.08 -2.99 0.14
N VAL A 180 12.78 -2.95 -0.08
CA VAL A 180 12.16 -2.23 -1.21
C VAL A 180 12.04 -0.72 -0.94
N LEU A 181 12.06 -0.32 0.33
CA LEU A 181 11.98 1.09 0.72
C LEU A 181 13.17 1.91 0.25
N TYR A 182 14.39 1.37 0.33
CA TYR A 182 15.60 2.17 0.06
C TYR A 182 15.71 2.68 -1.37
N PRO A 183 15.46 1.90 -2.44
CA PRO A 183 15.43 2.44 -3.79
C PRO A 183 14.48 3.63 -3.95
N GLN A 184 13.34 3.61 -3.24
CA GLN A 184 12.36 4.69 -3.29
C GLN A 184 12.82 6.00 -2.60
N LEU A 185 13.74 5.91 -1.64
CA LEU A 185 14.28 7.09 -0.95
C LEU A 185 15.36 7.83 -1.74
N PHE A 186 15.87 7.22 -2.83
CA PHE A 186 16.96 7.77 -3.64
C PHE A 186 16.57 8.12 -5.08
N ASN A 187 15.29 7.97 -5.43
CA ASN A 187 14.71 8.43 -6.69
C ASN A 187 14.01 9.77 -6.48
#